data_e40bb1b3678a50faec3c8d762f0665d9
#
_entry.id   e40bb1b3678a50faec3c8d762f0665d9
#
_cell.length_a   1.000
_cell.length_b   1.000
_cell.length_c   1.000
_cell.angle_alpha   90.00
_cell.angle_beta   90.00
_cell.angle_gamma   90.00
#
_symmetry.space_group_name_H-M   'P 1'
#
loop_
_entity.id
_entity.type
_entity.pdbx_description
1 polymer ?
#
loop_
_entity_poly.entity_id
_entity_poly.type
_entity_poly.pdbx_seq_one_letter_code
_entity_poly.pdbx_strand_id
1 'polypeptide(L)'
;MRPALEAVRSEGGEAMVLQNNYFVEEILPNAILRKLSHDEMAEYRRPFATPGEGRRPTLTWPREIPIDGEPADVSAIAAAYADWLGTSKVPKLFLKAEPGAILANDRLVSLVRGWPALTEKTVAGIHFVQEDSPDEIGTAIVGWMAT
;
A
#
# COMPACT_ATOMS: atom_id res chain seq x y z
N MET A 1 2.16 -7.96 6.33
CA MET A 1 1.99 -6.49 6.54
C MET A 1 1.86 -6.10 8.01
N ARG A 2 0.86 -6.60 8.77
CA ARG A 2 0.65 -6.24 10.18
C ARG A 2 1.92 -6.31 11.06
N PRO A 3 2.73 -7.38 11.05
CA PRO A 3 3.95 -7.43 11.88
C PRO A 3 4.94 -6.30 11.58
N ALA A 4 5.09 -5.88 10.33
CA ALA A 4 5.97 -4.77 9.97
C ALA A 4 5.45 -3.43 10.52
N LEU A 5 4.12 -3.21 10.49
CA LEU A 5 3.51 -2.01 11.06
C LEU A 5 3.60 -1.97 12.59
N GLU A 6 3.47 -3.13 13.25
CA GLU A 6 3.66 -3.26 14.69
C GLU A 6 5.13 -3.02 15.08
N ALA A 7 6.09 -3.52 14.30
CA ALA A 7 7.52 -3.27 14.51
C ALA A 7 7.86 -1.76 14.43
N VAL A 8 7.31 -1.05 13.45
CA VAL A 8 7.49 0.40 13.30
C VAL A 8 6.87 1.19 14.47
N ARG A 9 5.83 0.65 15.12
CA ARG A 9 5.18 1.24 16.31
C ARG A 9 5.87 0.90 17.62
N SER A 10 6.75 -0.09 17.63
CA SER A 10 7.47 -0.50 18.84
C SER A 10 8.44 0.58 19.34
N GLU A 11 8.93 0.42 20.56
CA GLU A 11 9.93 1.31 21.15
C GLU A 11 11.20 1.41 20.29
N GLY A 12 11.61 0.32 19.63
CA GLY A 12 12.75 0.30 18.72
C GLY A 12 12.45 0.82 17.31
N GLY A 13 11.18 1.07 16.98
CA GLY A 13 10.74 1.40 15.62
C GLY A 13 11.35 2.69 15.06
N GLU A 14 11.57 3.70 15.92
CA GLU A 14 12.19 4.94 15.51
C GLU A 14 13.65 4.74 15.07
N ALA A 15 14.46 4.03 15.86
CA ALA A 15 15.83 3.71 15.50
C ALA A 15 15.90 2.83 14.24
N MET A 16 15.01 1.86 14.13
CA MET A 16 14.89 0.98 12.96
C MET A 16 14.70 1.78 11.66
N VAL A 17 13.78 2.75 11.67
CA VAL A 17 13.45 3.53 10.48
C VAL A 17 14.47 4.64 10.26
N LEU A 18 14.74 5.48 11.27
CA LEU A 18 15.56 6.67 11.09
C LEU A 18 17.04 6.33 10.91
N GLN A 19 17.57 5.32 11.61
CA GLN A 19 18.97 4.96 11.51
C GLN A 19 19.22 3.89 10.44
N ASN A 20 18.37 2.86 10.34
CA ASN A 20 18.61 1.71 9.49
C ASN A 20 17.79 1.72 8.19
N ASN A 21 17.00 2.78 7.92
CA ASN A 21 16.18 2.92 6.70
C ASN A 21 15.24 1.72 6.44
N TYR A 22 14.70 1.13 7.48
CA TYR A 22 13.97 -0.14 7.46
C TYR A 22 12.86 -0.20 6.38
N PHE A 23 12.19 0.94 6.12
CA PHE A 23 11.13 0.97 5.12
C PHE A 23 11.68 0.67 3.71
N VAL A 24 12.78 1.31 3.34
CA VAL A 24 13.38 1.16 2.00
C VAL A 24 14.19 -0.14 1.88
N GLU A 25 14.88 -0.54 2.95
CA GLU A 25 15.77 -1.69 2.90
C GLU A 25 15.05 -3.03 3.10
N GLU A 26 13.94 -3.04 3.88
CA GLU A 26 13.27 -4.27 4.25
C GLU A 26 11.81 -4.32 3.76
N ILE A 27 10.99 -3.28 4.02
CA ILE A 27 9.56 -3.34 3.67
C ILE A 27 9.38 -3.28 2.16
N LEU A 28 10.02 -2.35 1.48
CA LEU A 28 9.86 -2.14 0.03
C LEU A 28 10.20 -3.41 -0.79
N PRO A 29 11.41 -4.00 -0.69
CA PRO A 29 11.76 -5.15 -1.53
C PRO A 29 10.97 -6.41 -1.21
N ASN A 30 10.48 -6.57 0.03
CA ASN A 30 9.65 -7.70 0.44
C ASN A 30 8.17 -7.53 0.07
N ALA A 31 7.78 -6.38 -0.43
CA ALA A 31 6.42 -6.04 -0.85
C ALA A 31 6.24 -5.97 -2.38
N ILE A 32 7.23 -6.47 -3.13
CA ILE A 32 7.31 -6.53 -4.59
C ILE A 32 7.61 -7.98 -4.99
N LEU A 33 7.02 -8.48 -6.07
CA LEU A 33 7.28 -9.85 -6.57
C LEU A 33 8.64 -9.95 -7.26
N ARG A 34 8.91 -9.01 -8.16
CA ARG A 34 10.18 -8.96 -8.87
C ARG A 34 11.30 -8.48 -7.95
N LYS A 35 12.50 -8.84 -8.28
CA LYS A 35 13.68 -8.26 -7.60
C LYS A 35 14.02 -6.92 -8.24
N LEU A 36 14.06 -5.86 -7.43
CA LEU A 36 14.58 -4.57 -7.86
C LEU A 36 16.08 -4.67 -8.16
N SER A 37 16.52 -4.03 -9.23
CA SER A 37 17.94 -3.90 -9.58
C SER A 37 18.67 -3.00 -8.58
N HIS A 38 20.00 -3.01 -8.65
CA HIS A 38 20.83 -2.12 -7.85
C HIS A 38 20.50 -0.64 -8.09
N ASP A 39 20.30 -0.27 -9.36
CA ASP A 39 20.03 1.12 -9.76
C ASP A 39 18.63 1.58 -9.31
N GLU A 40 17.62 0.74 -9.43
CA GLU A 40 16.28 1.01 -8.90
C GLU A 40 16.32 1.20 -7.38
N MET A 41 16.99 0.32 -6.66
CA MET A 41 17.16 0.46 -5.21
C MET A 41 17.96 1.73 -4.85
N ALA A 42 18.94 2.14 -5.66
CA ALA A 42 19.66 3.39 -5.45
C ALA A 42 18.74 4.61 -5.57
N GLU A 43 17.78 4.60 -6.51
CA GLU A 43 16.79 5.67 -6.63
C GLU A 43 15.84 5.72 -5.42
N TYR A 44 15.39 4.57 -4.91
CA TYR A 44 14.58 4.52 -3.69
C TYR A 44 15.35 5.00 -2.45
N ARG A 45 16.66 4.73 -2.37
CA ARG A 45 17.53 5.19 -1.29
C ARG A 45 17.85 6.67 -1.35
N ARG A 46 17.88 7.25 -2.55
CA ARG A 46 18.36 8.62 -2.80
C ARG A 46 17.73 9.67 -1.88
N PRO A 47 16.39 9.75 -1.69
CA PRO A 47 15.81 10.73 -0.78
C PRO A 47 16.06 10.42 0.70
N PHE A 48 16.48 9.21 1.05
CA PHE A 48 16.67 8.70 2.41
C PHE A 48 18.13 8.31 2.70
N ALA A 49 19.09 8.83 1.93
CA ALA A 49 20.50 8.45 2.04
C ALA A 49 21.10 8.80 3.41
N THR A 50 20.72 9.97 3.97
CA THR A 50 21.22 10.43 5.27
C THR A 50 20.37 9.90 6.40
N PRO A 51 20.94 9.20 7.39
CA PRO A 51 20.22 8.80 8.61
C PRO A 51 19.65 10.00 9.37
N GLY A 52 18.55 9.78 10.08
CA GLY A 52 17.91 10.77 10.93
C GLY A 52 16.60 11.34 10.36
N GLU A 53 16.31 12.60 10.65
CA GLU A 53 15.02 13.24 10.44
C GLU A 53 14.54 13.26 8.98
N GLY A 54 15.42 13.22 8.00
CA GLY A 54 15.05 13.09 6.59
C GLY A 54 14.24 11.82 6.28
N ARG A 55 14.34 10.81 7.13
CA ARG A 55 13.56 9.54 7.04
C ARG A 55 12.25 9.55 7.84
N ARG A 56 11.93 10.65 8.54
CA ARG A 56 10.71 10.77 9.37
C ARG A 56 9.40 10.42 8.63
N PRO A 57 9.20 10.79 7.35
CA PRO A 57 7.99 10.43 6.62
C PRO A 57 7.77 8.90 6.54
N THR A 58 8.84 8.12 6.39
CA THR A 58 8.75 6.65 6.32
C THR A 58 8.50 5.98 7.68
N LEU A 59 8.59 6.73 8.77
CA LEU A 59 8.20 6.33 10.12
C LEU A 59 6.75 6.76 10.43
N THR A 60 6.46 8.04 10.18
CA THR A 60 5.19 8.65 10.58
C THR A 60 4.03 8.06 9.79
N TRP A 61 4.16 7.98 8.48
CA TRP A 61 3.08 7.50 7.62
C TRP A 61 2.60 6.07 7.94
N PRO A 62 3.47 5.06 8.11
CA PRO A 62 3.04 3.73 8.55
C PRO A 62 2.39 3.71 9.94
N ARG A 63 2.73 4.66 10.81
CA ARG A 63 2.11 4.80 12.13
C ARG A 63 0.67 5.31 12.07
N GLU A 64 0.30 6.02 11.00
CA GLU A 64 -1.07 6.49 10.76
C GLU A 64 -1.99 5.42 10.13
N ILE A 65 -1.46 4.27 9.68
CA ILE A 65 -2.31 3.19 9.15
C ILE A 65 -3.09 2.56 10.31
N PRO A 66 -4.44 2.56 10.30
CA PRO A 66 -5.22 2.09 11.45
C PRO A 66 -4.97 0.61 11.79
N ILE A 67 -4.68 0.34 13.06
CA ILE A 67 -4.63 -1.00 13.63
C ILE A 67 -5.52 -1.00 14.87
N ASP A 68 -6.47 -1.91 14.93
CA ASP A 68 -7.40 -2.10 16.04
C ASP A 68 -8.14 -0.80 16.46
N GLY A 69 -8.41 0.08 15.48
CA GLY A 69 -9.13 1.32 15.69
C GLY A 69 -8.26 2.55 15.99
N GLU A 70 -6.94 2.39 16.06
CA GLU A 70 -6.01 3.48 16.35
C GLU A 70 -5.05 3.76 15.16
N PRO A 71 -4.80 5.05 14.79
CA PRO A 71 -5.40 6.27 15.34
C PRO A 71 -6.92 6.37 15.10
N ALA A 72 -7.67 6.84 16.10
CA ALA A 72 -9.12 6.83 16.08
C ALA A 72 -9.72 7.76 15.02
N ASP A 73 -9.12 8.92 14.78
CA ASP A 73 -9.53 9.87 13.74
C ASP A 73 -9.34 9.29 12.33
N VAL A 74 -8.21 8.65 12.05
CA VAL A 74 -7.94 7.98 10.77
C VAL A 74 -8.89 6.78 10.58
N SER A 75 -9.16 6.03 11.64
CA SER A 75 -10.14 4.94 11.63
C SER A 75 -11.54 5.43 11.28
N ALA A 76 -11.97 6.56 11.83
CA ALA A 76 -13.26 7.17 11.53
C ALA A 76 -13.35 7.65 10.06
N ILE A 77 -12.28 8.25 9.55
CA ILE A 77 -12.18 8.66 8.14
C ILE A 77 -12.27 7.43 7.22
N ALA A 78 -11.53 6.36 7.53
CA ALA A 78 -11.56 5.13 6.74
C ALA A 78 -12.95 4.47 6.72
N ALA A 79 -13.65 4.46 7.85
CA ALA A 79 -15.02 3.98 7.94
C ALA A 79 -15.99 4.82 7.09
N ALA A 80 -15.90 6.15 7.17
CA ALA A 80 -16.73 7.05 6.37
C ALA A 80 -16.49 6.87 4.85
N TYR A 81 -15.24 6.65 4.43
CA TYR A 81 -14.92 6.31 3.05
C TYR A 81 -15.54 4.98 2.62
N ALA A 82 -15.46 3.95 3.45
CA ALA A 82 -16.03 2.64 3.14
C ALA A 82 -17.55 2.72 2.96
N ASP A 83 -18.25 3.45 3.83
CA ASP A 83 -19.69 3.68 3.75
C ASP A 83 -20.07 4.45 2.47
N TRP A 84 -19.33 5.50 2.16
CA TRP A 84 -19.56 6.27 0.93
C TRP A 84 -19.31 5.43 -0.32
N LEU A 85 -18.22 4.68 -0.39
CA LEU A 85 -17.91 3.82 -1.52
C LEU A 85 -18.96 2.73 -1.71
N GLY A 86 -19.52 2.20 -0.61
CA GLY A 86 -20.57 1.19 -0.60
C GLY A 86 -21.88 1.65 -1.21
N THR A 87 -22.15 2.95 -1.27
CA THR A 87 -23.40 3.53 -1.78
C THR A 87 -23.21 4.39 -3.05
N SER A 88 -22.01 4.87 -3.29
CA SER A 88 -21.68 5.77 -4.40
C SER A 88 -21.76 5.07 -5.75
N LYS A 89 -22.40 5.72 -6.73
CA LYS A 89 -22.45 5.29 -8.14
C LYS A 89 -21.29 5.80 -8.98
N VAL A 90 -20.32 6.48 -8.39
CA VAL A 90 -19.09 6.88 -9.09
C VAL A 90 -18.41 5.62 -9.63
N PRO A 91 -18.03 5.57 -10.91
CA PRO A 91 -17.31 4.43 -11.47
C PRO A 91 -16.02 4.16 -10.70
N LYS A 92 -15.74 2.89 -10.44
CA LYS A 92 -14.57 2.44 -9.69
C LYS A 92 -13.85 1.36 -10.47
N LEU A 93 -12.52 1.48 -10.54
CA LEU A 93 -11.65 0.41 -11.03
C LEU A 93 -10.92 -0.24 -9.83
N PHE A 94 -11.17 -1.51 -9.63
CA PHE A 94 -10.46 -2.32 -8.64
C PHE A 94 -9.37 -3.14 -9.32
N LEU A 95 -8.12 -2.78 -9.06
CA LEU A 95 -6.96 -3.55 -9.49
C LEU A 95 -6.61 -4.55 -8.38
N LYS A 96 -7.10 -5.78 -8.53
CA LYS A 96 -6.83 -6.86 -7.58
C LYS A 96 -5.45 -7.43 -7.82
N ALA A 97 -4.56 -7.28 -6.83
CA ALA A 97 -3.24 -7.90 -6.88
C ALA A 97 -3.30 -9.41 -6.60
N GLU A 98 -2.51 -10.20 -7.34
CA GLU A 98 -2.27 -11.61 -7.07
C GLU A 98 -0.76 -11.91 -7.05
N PRO A 99 -0.22 -12.53 -5.98
CA PRO A 99 -0.92 -13.07 -4.80
C PRO A 99 -1.49 -12.02 -3.85
N GLY A 100 -1.08 -10.73 -3.98
CA GLY A 100 -1.57 -9.67 -3.13
C GLY A 100 -1.01 -9.71 -1.70
N ALA A 101 -1.34 -8.69 -0.89
CA ALA A 101 -0.98 -8.62 0.52
C ALA A 101 -2.18 -8.21 1.39
N ILE A 102 -2.64 -6.95 1.29
CA ILE A 102 -3.72 -6.41 2.12
C ILE A 102 -5.07 -6.98 1.67
N LEU A 103 -5.34 -6.97 0.36
CA LEU A 103 -6.55 -7.48 -0.25
C LEU A 103 -6.43 -8.95 -0.70
N ALA A 104 -5.53 -9.72 -0.09
CA ALA A 104 -5.50 -11.18 -0.23
C ALA A 104 -6.56 -11.87 0.64
N ASN A 105 -7.26 -11.13 1.49
CA ASN A 105 -8.31 -11.63 2.39
C ASN A 105 -9.66 -11.61 1.67
N ASP A 106 -10.30 -12.77 1.54
CA ASP A 106 -11.59 -12.95 0.86
C ASP A 106 -12.70 -12.04 1.40
N ARG A 107 -12.69 -11.74 2.70
CA ARG A 107 -13.66 -10.83 3.31
C ARG A 107 -13.54 -9.42 2.76
N LEU A 108 -12.31 -8.89 2.63
CA LEU A 108 -12.08 -7.55 2.10
C LEU A 108 -12.36 -7.50 0.60
N VAL A 109 -11.97 -8.52 -0.15
CA VAL A 109 -12.30 -8.64 -1.59
C VAL A 109 -13.81 -8.67 -1.80
N SER A 110 -14.54 -9.46 -1.00
CA SER A 110 -16.00 -9.53 -1.07
C SER A 110 -16.67 -8.18 -0.73
N LEU A 111 -16.13 -7.45 0.24
CA LEU A 111 -16.61 -6.09 0.56
C LEU A 111 -16.47 -5.16 -0.63
N VAL A 112 -15.30 -5.12 -1.26
CA VAL A 112 -15.04 -4.27 -2.43
C VAL A 112 -15.92 -4.67 -3.62
N ARG A 113 -16.10 -5.97 -3.85
CA ARG A 113 -16.98 -6.48 -4.91
C ARG A 113 -18.46 -6.16 -4.71
N GLY A 114 -18.86 -5.84 -3.48
CA GLY A 114 -20.20 -5.34 -3.15
C GLY A 114 -20.44 -3.87 -3.54
N TRP A 115 -19.41 -3.12 -3.89
CA TRP A 115 -19.56 -1.72 -4.26
C TRP A 115 -20.23 -1.53 -5.63
N PRO A 116 -21.15 -0.56 -5.78
CA PRO A 116 -21.80 -0.31 -7.07
C PRO A 116 -20.81 0.32 -8.07
N ALA A 117 -21.09 0.10 -9.36
CA ALA A 117 -20.31 0.62 -10.48
C ALA A 117 -18.81 0.24 -10.43
N LEU A 118 -18.52 -0.99 -10.01
CA LEU A 118 -17.18 -1.55 -9.91
C LEU A 118 -16.79 -2.32 -11.18
N THR A 119 -15.62 -2.04 -11.71
CA THR A 119 -14.92 -2.86 -12.69
C THR A 119 -13.72 -3.49 -11.99
N GLU A 120 -13.56 -4.82 -12.08
CA GLU A 120 -12.41 -5.52 -11.51
C GLU A 120 -11.45 -5.97 -12.60
N LYS A 121 -10.16 -5.81 -12.37
CA LYS A 121 -9.06 -6.39 -13.14
C LYS A 121 -8.04 -6.99 -12.19
N THR A 122 -7.49 -8.14 -12.55
CA THR A 122 -6.41 -8.78 -11.80
C THR A 122 -5.07 -8.40 -12.42
N VAL A 123 -4.09 -8.08 -11.57
CA VAL A 123 -2.70 -7.80 -11.94
C VAL A 123 -1.76 -8.61 -11.06
N ALA A 124 -0.58 -8.98 -11.57
CA ALA A 124 0.44 -9.62 -10.76
C ALA A 124 1.01 -8.60 -9.74
N GLY A 125 1.25 -9.02 -8.50
CA GLY A 125 1.87 -8.13 -7.51
C GLY A 125 1.57 -8.53 -6.07
N ILE A 126 2.32 -7.92 -5.15
CA ILE A 126 2.11 -8.07 -3.70
C ILE A 126 1.44 -6.81 -3.14
N HIS A 127 2.19 -5.71 -2.97
CA HIS A 127 1.71 -4.45 -2.40
C HIS A 127 2.04 -3.25 -3.28
N PHE A 128 3.29 -3.13 -3.70
CA PHE A 128 3.71 -2.09 -4.63
C PHE A 128 3.52 -2.59 -6.08
N VAL A 129 2.27 -2.81 -6.43
CA VAL A 129 1.86 -3.43 -7.70
C VAL A 129 2.33 -2.68 -8.94
N GLN A 130 2.58 -1.38 -8.84
CA GLN A 130 3.14 -0.56 -9.92
C GLN A 130 4.57 -0.96 -10.29
N GLU A 131 5.29 -1.62 -9.38
CA GLU A 131 6.61 -2.18 -9.66
C GLU A 131 6.56 -3.52 -10.39
N ASP A 132 5.49 -4.27 -10.18
CA ASP A 132 5.32 -5.62 -10.73
C ASP A 132 4.59 -5.60 -12.07
N SER A 133 3.56 -4.76 -12.22
CA SER A 133 2.62 -4.76 -13.34
C SER A 133 2.31 -3.36 -13.89
N PRO A 134 3.29 -2.50 -14.19
CA PRO A 134 3.03 -1.12 -14.64
C PRO A 134 2.23 -1.06 -15.95
N ASP A 135 2.55 -1.91 -16.93
CA ASP A 135 1.93 -1.90 -18.26
C ASP A 135 0.50 -2.44 -18.21
N GLU A 136 0.25 -3.49 -17.45
CA GLU A 136 -1.07 -4.06 -17.23
C GLU A 136 -1.99 -3.07 -16.51
N ILE A 137 -1.47 -2.38 -15.50
CA ILE A 137 -2.19 -1.32 -14.78
C ILE A 137 -2.54 -0.18 -15.73
N GLY A 138 -1.56 0.31 -16.52
CA GLY A 138 -1.78 1.35 -17.52
C GLY A 138 -2.84 0.96 -18.54
N THR A 139 -2.76 -0.25 -19.08
CA THR A 139 -3.74 -0.80 -20.03
C THR A 139 -5.14 -0.90 -19.42
N ALA A 140 -5.23 -1.38 -18.18
CA ALA A 140 -6.50 -1.50 -17.47
C ALA A 140 -7.17 -0.13 -17.22
N ILE A 141 -6.39 0.87 -16.85
CA ILE A 141 -6.87 2.25 -16.64
C ILE A 141 -7.39 2.85 -17.94
N VAL A 142 -6.60 2.78 -19.02
CA VAL A 142 -7.00 3.31 -20.33
C VAL A 142 -8.28 2.63 -20.84
N GLY A 143 -8.36 1.31 -20.75
CA GLY A 143 -9.55 0.57 -21.16
C GLY A 143 -10.79 0.92 -20.32
N TRP A 144 -10.63 1.11 -19.03
CA TRP A 144 -11.72 1.50 -18.13
C TRP A 144 -12.19 2.95 -18.37
N MET A 145 -11.27 3.88 -18.66
CA MET A 145 -11.63 5.28 -18.96
C MET A 145 -12.35 5.46 -20.30
N ALA A 146 -12.28 4.47 -21.18
CA ALA A 146 -12.95 4.48 -22.49
C ALA A 146 -14.40 3.95 -22.43
N THR A 147 -14.87 3.46 -21.28
CA THR A 147 -16.24 2.95 -21.08
C THR A 147 -17.15 3.97 -20.46
#